data_716ca172e65e9cc95a1cd81937b98076
#
_entry.id   716ca172e65e9cc95a1cd81937b98076
#
_cell.length_a   1.000
_cell.length_b   1.000
_cell.length_c   1.000
_cell.angle_alpha   90.00
_cell.angle_beta   90.00
_cell.angle_gamma   90.00
#
_symmetry.space_group_name_H-M   'P 1'
#
loop_
_entity.id
_entity.type
_entity.pdbx_description
1 polymer ?
#
loop_
_entity_poly.entity_id
_entity_poly.type
_entity_poly.pdbx_seq_one_letter_code
_entity_poly.pdbx_strand_id
1 'polypeptide(L)'
;GLLSGGQRQQLAIARALITTPKCLILDEPTEGIQPSVVAEIEATIAALTARGDLGVLLVEQHIGFALEAAQQYYVVEAGRVTSSGAGGSSSEQDVRAAMAI
;
A
#
# COMPACT_ATOMS: atom_id res chain seq x y z
N GLY A 1 12.04 18.93 -16.77
CA GLY A 1 10.64 18.72 -16.91
C GLY A 1 9.92 18.59 -15.58
N LEU A 2 8.66 18.92 -15.64
CA LEU A 2 7.83 18.84 -14.45
C LEU A 2 7.08 17.53 -14.45
N LEU A 3 7.39 16.69 -13.47
CA LEU A 3 6.68 15.45 -13.28
C LEU A 3 5.48 15.68 -12.37
N SER A 4 4.36 15.00 -12.66
CA SER A 4 3.22 14.97 -11.74
C SER A 4 3.60 14.22 -10.46
N GLY A 5 2.79 14.38 -9.41
CA GLY A 5 2.98 13.61 -8.17
C GLY A 5 2.97 12.11 -8.42
N GLY A 6 2.05 11.64 -9.27
CA GLY A 6 1.98 10.22 -9.62
C GLY A 6 3.20 9.73 -10.38
N GLN A 7 3.70 10.52 -11.31
CA GLN A 7 4.92 10.17 -12.06
C GLN A 7 6.13 10.12 -11.14
N ARG A 8 6.25 11.07 -10.20
CA ARG A 8 7.33 11.05 -9.22
C ARG A 8 7.26 9.81 -8.34
N GLN A 9 6.06 9.41 -7.94
CA GLN A 9 5.87 8.23 -7.13
C GLN A 9 6.26 6.95 -7.88
N GLN A 10 5.83 6.83 -9.14
CA GLN A 10 6.21 5.69 -9.96
C GLN A 10 7.71 5.63 -10.20
N LEU A 11 8.35 6.79 -10.39
CA LEU A 11 9.81 6.86 -10.56
C LEU A 11 10.52 6.44 -9.28
N ALA A 12 10.02 6.84 -8.11
CA ALA A 12 10.59 6.43 -6.83
C ALA A 12 10.51 4.91 -6.64
N ILE A 13 9.39 4.30 -6.99
CA ILE A 13 9.23 2.85 -6.94
C ILE A 13 10.22 2.17 -7.89
N ALA A 14 10.32 2.66 -9.12
CA ALA A 14 11.25 2.09 -10.10
C ALA A 14 12.70 2.17 -9.63
N ARG A 15 13.10 3.29 -9.04
CA ARG A 15 14.44 3.46 -8.49
C ARG A 15 14.74 2.46 -7.37
N ALA A 16 13.77 2.25 -6.48
CA ALA A 16 13.90 1.28 -5.42
C ALA A 16 14.07 -0.14 -5.97
N LEU A 17 13.33 -0.47 -7.03
CA LEU A 17 13.37 -1.80 -7.65
C LEU A 17 14.69 -2.09 -8.37
N ILE A 18 15.39 -1.06 -8.86
CA ILE A 18 16.69 -1.23 -9.52
C ILE A 18 17.71 -1.85 -8.57
N THR A 19 17.58 -1.62 -7.27
CA THR A 19 18.48 -2.21 -6.28
C THR A 19 18.19 -3.69 -6.02
N THR A 20 17.23 -4.29 -6.68
CA THR A 20 16.79 -5.68 -6.50
C THR A 20 16.56 -6.03 -5.03
N PRO A 21 15.66 -5.29 -4.35
CA PRO A 21 15.42 -5.50 -2.93
C PRO A 21 14.67 -6.79 -2.67
N LYS A 22 14.80 -7.33 -1.47
CA LYS A 22 13.97 -8.44 -1.00
C LYS A 22 12.70 -7.95 -0.33
N CYS A 23 12.70 -6.71 0.16
CA CYS A 23 11.56 -6.06 0.79
C CYS A 23 11.47 -4.61 0.33
N LEU A 24 10.27 -4.20 -0.02
CA LEU A 24 9.96 -2.83 -0.41
C LEU A 24 8.99 -2.24 0.61
N ILE A 25 9.31 -1.07 1.13
CA ILE A 25 8.45 -0.36 2.07
C ILE A 25 7.84 0.82 1.35
N LEU A 26 6.51 0.88 1.34
CA LEU A 26 5.73 1.94 0.72
C LEU A 26 4.88 2.62 1.79
N ASP A 27 5.16 3.89 2.04
CA ASP A 27 4.48 4.67 3.07
C ASP A 27 3.50 5.64 2.41
N GLU A 28 2.22 5.35 2.53
CA GLU A 28 1.13 6.14 1.99
C GLU A 28 1.37 6.56 0.53
N PRO A 29 1.60 5.60 -0.37
CA PRO A 29 2.06 5.91 -1.73
C PRO A 29 1.05 6.66 -2.58
N THR A 30 -0.22 6.71 -2.19
CA THR A 30 -1.26 7.43 -2.95
C THR A 30 -1.62 8.77 -2.31
N GLU A 31 -1.01 9.14 -1.18
CA GLU A 31 -1.33 10.40 -0.52
C GLU A 31 -0.87 11.58 -1.36
N GLY A 32 -1.75 12.56 -1.52
CA GLY A 32 -1.46 13.76 -2.29
C GLY A 32 -1.43 13.56 -3.80
N ILE A 33 -1.80 12.40 -4.28
CA ILE A 33 -1.83 12.08 -5.71
C ILE A 33 -3.21 12.37 -6.26
N GLN A 34 -3.28 12.87 -7.50
CA GLN A 34 -4.54 13.12 -8.19
C GLN A 34 -5.35 11.82 -8.28
N PRO A 35 -6.67 11.86 -8.03
CA PRO A 35 -7.49 10.66 -8.11
C PRO A 35 -7.39 9.91 -9.44
N SER A 36 -7.21 10.64 -10.55
CA SER A 36 -7.07 10.01 -11.87
C SER A 36 -5.79 9.17 -12.01
N VAL A 37 -4.80 9.40 -11.16
CA VAL A 37 -3.50 8.69 -11.21
C VAL A 37 -3.40 7.65 -10.10
N VAL A 38 -4.20 7.76 -9.06
CA VAL A 38 -4.18 6.82 -7.94
C VAL A 38 -4.36 5.38 -8.41
N ALA A 39 -5.30 5.13 -9.34
CA ALA A 39 -5.57 3.80 -9.85
C ALA A 39 -4.34 3.18 -10.53
N GLU A 40 -3.53 3.99 -11.23
CA GLU A 40 -2.31 3.50 -11.86
C GLU A 40 -1.27 3.07 -10.83
N ILE A 41 -1.12 3.85 -9.76
CA ILE A 41 -0.20 3.52 -8.67
C ILE A 41 -0.66 2.27 -7.94
N GLU A 42 -1.96 2.17 -7.66
CA GLU A 42 -2.53 0.99 -7.02
C GLU A 42 -2.31 -0.27 -7.87
N ALA A 43 -2.49 -0.16 -9.19
CA ALA A 43 -2.25 -1.28 -10.10
C ALA A 43 -0.78 -1.70 -10.08
N THR A 44 0.14 -0.74 -10.05
CA THR A 44 1.57 -1.02 -9.95
C THR A 44 1.89 -1.78 -8.67
N ILE A 45 1.36 -1.32 -7.54
CA ILE A 45 1.59 -1.96 -6.24
C ILE A 45 1.00 -3.36 -6.21
N ALA A 46 -0.21 -3.54 -6.75
CA ALA A 46 -0.85 -4.85 -6.82
C ALA A 46 0.00 -5.84 -7.64
N ALA A 47 0.56 -5.38 -8.76
CA ALA A 47 1.45 -6.20 -9.58
C ALA A 47 2.71 -6.60 -8.81
N LEU A 48 3.28 -5.69 -8.00
CA LEU A 48 4.45 -5.98 -7.19
C LEU A 48 4.14 -7.01 -6.10
N THR A 49 3.00 -6.89 -5.44
CA THR A 49 2.62 -7.84 -4.39
C THR A 49 2.35 -9.23 -4.94
N ALA A 50 1.94 -9.32 -6.20
CA ALA A 50 1.64 -10.59 -6.85
C ALA A 50 2.89 -11.36 -7.31
N ARG A 51 4.07 -10.72 -7.33
CA ARG A 51 5.29 -11.36 -7.84
C ARG A 51 5.74 -12.57 -7.03
N GLY A 52 5.55 -12.53 -5.72
CA GLY A 52 5.93 -13.63 -4.85
C GLY A 52 7.41 -13.69 -4.47
N ASP A 53 8.27 -12.93 -5.15
CA ASP A 53 9.72 -12.87 -4.88
C ASP A 53 10.11 -11.60 -4.11
N LEU A 54 9.16 -10.75 -3.81
CA LEU A 54 9.36 -9.47 -3.17
C LEU A 54 8.40 -9.31 -1.99
N GLY A 55 8.93 -9.07 -0.80
CA GLY A 55 8.12 -8.68 0.35
C GLY A 55 7.73 -7.21 0.21
N VAL A 56 6.46 -6.88 0.44
CA VAL A 56 5.99 -5.51 0.38
C VAL A 56 5.32 -5.17 1.71
N LEU A 57 5.83 -4.13 2.37
CA LEU A 57 5.19 -3.53 3.53
C LEU A 57 4.51 -2.25 3.07
N LEU A 58 3.20 -2.24 3.10
CA LEU A 58 2.38 -1.13 2.64
C LEU A 58 1.73 -0.44 3.83
N VAL A 59 2.01 0.84 4.01
CA VAL A 59 1.33 1.69 5.00
C VAL A 59 0.34 2.54 4.23
N GLU A 60 -0.96 2.38 4.50
CA GLU A 60 -1.99 3.02 3.70
C GLU A 60 -3.25 3.28 4.53
N GLN A 61 -3.93 4.38 4.24
CA GLN A 61 -5.23 4.70 4.83
C GLN A 61 -6.40 4.32 3.92
N HIS A 62 -6.14 4.10 2.65
CA HIS A 62 -7.15 3.63 1.71
C HIS A 62 -7.37 2.13 1.92
N ILE A 63 -8.28 1.81 2.84
CA ILE A 63 -8.45 0.47 3.39
C ILE A 63 -8.81 -0.56 2.32
N GLY A 64 -9.76 -0.21 1.43
CA GLY A 64 -10.19 -1.13 0.39
C GLY A 64 -9.04 -1.61 -0.48
N PHE A 65 -8.23 -0.68 -0.98
CA PHE A 65 -7.05 -1.03 -1.76
C PHE A 65 -6.03 -1.83 -0.96
N ALA A 66 -5.72 -1.35 0.26
CA ALA A 66 -4.69 -1.99 1.07
C ALA A 66 -5.03 -3.46 1.35
N LEU A 67 -6.28 -3.76 1.68
CA LEU A 67 -6.69 -5.13 1.96
C LEU A 67 -6.69 -6.02 0.72
N GLU A 68 -7.08 -5.47 -0.45
CA GLU A 68 -7.03 -6.25 -1.68
C GLU A 68 -5.60 -6.64 -2.05
N ALA A 69 -4.64 -5.73 -1.82
CA ALA A 69 -3.25 -5.98 -2.14
C ALA A 69 -2.53 -6.85 -1.11
N ALA A 70 -3.00 -6.87 0.13
CA ALA A 70 -2.29 -7.49 1.25
C ALA A 70 -2.74 -8.93 1.50
N GLN A 71 -1.80 -9.75 1.95
CA GLN A 71 -2.07 -11.10 2.44
C GLN A 71 -2.38 -11.08 3.93
N GLN A 72 -1.87 -10.07 4.64
CA GLN A 72 -2.07 -9.90 6.07
C GLN A 72 -2.08 -8.41 6.40
N TYR A 73 -2.88 -8.02 7.37
CA TYR A 73 -2.94 -6.64 7.81
C TYR A 73 -2.67 -6.51 9.31
N TYR A 74 -2.21 -5.31 9.67
CA TYR A 74 -2.05 -4.87 11.05
C TYR A 74 -2.64 -3.47 11.17
N VAL A 75 -3.47 -3.25 12.18
CA VAL A 75 -3.95 -1.90 12.52
C VAL A 75 -3.03 -1.36 13.61
N VAL A 76 -2.44 -0.20 13.34
CA VAL A 76 -1.51 0.45 14.27
C VAL A 76 -2.13 1.73 14.77
N GLU A 77 -2.12 1.91 16.09
CA GLU A 77 -2.67 3.09 16.73
C GLU A 77 -1.78 3.46 17.92
N ALA A 78 -1.35 4.72 17.95
CA ALA A 78 -0.48 5.22 19.02
C ALA A 78 0.75 4.35 19.25
N GLY A 79 1.37 3.87 18.17
CA GLY A 79 2.57 3.05 18.21
C GLY A 79 2.35 1.60 18.61
N ARG A 80 1.10 1.13 18.63
CA ARG A 80 0.75 -0.23 19.05
C ARG A 80 -0.09 -0.91 17.97
N VAL A 81 0.11 -2.21 17.81
CA VAL A 81 -0.78 -3.03 16.98
C VAL A 81 -2.04 -3.33 17.79
N THR A 82 -3.17 -2.84 17.31
CA THR A 82 -4.46 -3.02 18.00
C THR A 82 -5.32 -4.12 17.39
N SER A 83 -5.04 -4.49 16.14
CA SER A 83 -5.77 -5.54 15.45
C SER A 83 -4.91 -6.10 14.34
N SER A 84 -5.14 -7.34 13.97
CA SER A 84 -4.46 -7.99 12.84
C SER A 84 -5.33 -9.12 12.30
N GLY A 85 -5.05 -9.53 11.07
CA GLY A 85 -5.78 -10.62 10.44
C GLY A 85 -5.36 -10.83 9.00
N ALA A 86 -6.09 -11.71 8.33
CA ALA A 86 -5.87 -11.98 6.92
C ALA A 86 -6.30 -10.80 6.06
N GLY A 87 -5.57 -10.54 4.98
CA GLY A 87 -5.97 -9.55 3.98
C GLY A 87 -7.21 -9.98 3.21
N GLY A 88 -7.56 -9.19 2.20
CA GLY A 88 -8.73 -9.44 1.39
C GLY A 88 -9.91 -8.55 1.79
N SER A 89 -10.81 -8.35 0.84
CA SER A 89 -11.93 -7.41 1.02
C SER A 89 -12.92 -7.86 2.11
N SER A 90 -12.95 -9.16 2.44
CA SER A 90 -13.82 -9.67 3.50
C SER A 90 -13.45 -9.15 4.89
N SER A 91 -12.22 -8.65 5.08
CA SER A 91 -11.77 -8.10 6.35
C SER A 91 -12.05 -6.61 6.51
N GLU A 92 -12.60 -5.96 5.50
CA GLU A 92 -12.75 -4.50 5.50
C GLU A 92 -13.58 -3.99 6.67
N GLN A 93 -14.68 -4.65 6.99
CA GLN A 93 -15.53 -4.22 8.11
C GLN A 93 -14.82 -4.35 9.45
N ASP A 94 -14.06 -5.43 9.63
CA ASP A 94 -13.30 -5.63 10.86
C ASP A 94 -12.24 -4.56 11.04
N VAL A 95 -11.56 -4.20 9.96
CA VAL A 95 -10.53 -3.13 9.99
C VAL A 95 -11.17 -1.79 10.27
N ARG A 96 -12.29 -1.47 9.62
CA ARG A 96 -12.99 -0.20 9.86
C ARG A 96 -13.50 -0.10 11.28
N ALA A 97 -14.01 -1.19 11.83
CA ALA A 97 -14.45 -1.22 13.22
C ALA A 97 -13.29 -1.00 14.20
N ALA A 98 -12.12 -1.61 13.92
CA ALA A 98 -10.93 -1.42 14.73
C ALA A 98 -10.39 0.00 14.69
N MET A 99 -10.59 0.71 13.57
CA MET A 99 -10.16 2.09 13.39
C MET A 99 -11.21 3.12 13.84
N ALA A 100 -12.44 2.71 14.07
CA ALA A 100 -13.50 3.60 14.51
C ALA A 100 -13.23 4.08 15.94
N ILE A 101 -13.53 5.35 16.17
CA ILE A 101 -13.32 5.98 17.46
C ILE A 101 -14.66 6.19 18.13
#